data_b485982764e873bbb8369fceb5b26a00
#
_entry.id   b485982764e873bbb8369fceb5b26a00
#
_cell.length_a   1.000
_cell.length_b   1.000
_cell.length_c   1.000
_cell.angle_alpha   90.00
_cell.angle_beta   90.00
_cell.angle_gamma   90.00
#
_symmetry.space_group_name_H-M   'P 1'
#
loop_
_entity.id
_entity.type
_entity.pdbx_description
1 polymer ?
#
loop_
_entity_poly.entity_id
_entity_poly.type
_entity_poly.pdbx_seq_one_letter_code
_entity_poly.pdbx_strand_id
1 'polypeptide(L)'
;MENLKKGEIDALFYVAGKPAPIFSTIKPEDGLQLLNVDLTPELAETYLPGEFTTTDYPGLVPPNQEVKTVAVGAVMAVFNWKRAHGRYNKIRRFVDAFFGNFDQFLQAPRHPKWQEVNLAADVPGWKRFEPARAWLESHQGEATNQVSEFKTFLETTGQATALSAEDQEELFKRFLKWKDTRAQ
;
A
#
# COMPACT_ATOMS: atom_id res chain seq x y z
N MET A 1 15.08 -0.98 -20.26
CA MET A 1 15.46 0.43 -20.11
C MET A 1 16.50 0.87 -21.13
N GLU A 2 17.59 0.12 -21.31
CA GLU A 2 18.65 0.45 -22.30
C GLU A 2 18.12 0.61 -23.74
N ASN A 3 17.26 -0.29 -24.19
CA ASN A 3 16.68 -0.22 -25.54
C ASN A 3 15.79 1.01 -25.73
N LEU A 4 15.07 1.43 -24.66
CA LEU A 4 14.28 2.65 -24.69
C LEU A 4 15.19 3.89 -24.79
N LYS A 5 16.28 3.95 -24.01
CA LYS A 5 17.26 5.06 -24.06
C LYS A 5 17.99 5.14 -25.41
N LYS A 6 18.14 4.01 -26.09
CA LYS A 6 18.76 3.95 -27.46
C LYS A 6 17.75 4.21 -28.58
N GLY A 7 16.46 4.34 -28.29
CA GLY A 7 15.43 4.47 -29.31
C GLY A 7 15.17 3.18 -30.10
N GLU A 8 15.55 2.03 -29.56
CA GLU A 8 15.28 0.71 -30.16
C GLU A 8 13.85 0.25 -29.91
N ILE A 9 13.18 0.81 -28.90
CA ILE A 9 11.75 0.68 -28.59
C ILE A 9 11.20 2.03 -28.23
N ASP A 10 9.93 2.27 -28.54
CA ASP A 10 9.26 3.56 -28.34
C ASP A 10 8.65 3.68 -26.92
N ALA A 11 8.29 2.55 -26.30
CA ALA A 11 7.67 2.54 -24.97
C ALA A 11 8.01 1.27 -24.20
N LEU A 12 7.94 1.34 -22.87
CA LEU A 12 8.09 0.22 -21.94
C LEU A 12 6.90 0.21 -20.98
N PHE A 13 6.26 -0.95 -20.86
CA PHE A 13 5.27 -1.20 -19.81
C PHE A 13 5.89 -2.10 -18.74
N TYR A 14 5.74 -1.72 -17.47
CA TYR A 14 6.36 -2.43 -16.35
C TYR A 14 5.43 -2.49 -15.14
N VAL A 15 5.29 -3.65 -14.53
CA VAL A 15 4.48 -3.88 -13.34
C VAL A 15 5.39 -4.13 -12.15
N ALA A 16 5.36 -3.22 -11.18
CA ALA A 16 6.15 -3.33 -9.95
C ALA A 16 5.54 -2.49 -8.82
N GLY A 17 6.02 -2.70 -7.59
CA GLY A 17 5.74 -1.76 -6.50
C GLY A 17 6.48 -0.44 -6.73
N LYS A 18 5.84 0.69 -6.44
CA LYS A 18 6.47 2.02 -6.51
C LYS A 18 7.17 2.36 -5.18
N PRO A 19 8.34 3.02 -5.19
CA PRO A 19 9.15 3.31 -6.37
C PRO A 19 9.92 2.08 -6.88
N ALA A 20 9.86 1.81 -8.17
CA ALA A 20 10.62 0.72 -8.78
C ALA A 20 12.07 1.17 -9.07
N PRO A 21 13.10 0.42 -8.64
CA PRO A 21 14.50 0.83 -8.79
C PRO A 21 14.90 1.14 -10.23
N ILE A 22 14.31 0.45 -11.22
CA ILE A 22 14.60 0.66 -12.64
C ILE A 22 14.26 2.07 -13.12
N PHE A 23 13.29 2.73 -12.49
CA PHE A 23 12.87 4.10 -12.83
C PHE A 23 13.52 5.16 -11.94
N SER A 24 13.97 4.79 -10.73
CA SER A 24 14.58 5.72 -9.79
C SER A 24 15.95 6.27 -10.25
N THR A 25 16.55 5.64 -11.25
CA THR A 25 17.84 6.06 -11.84
C THR A 25 17.69 6.96 -13.06
N ILE A 26 16.46 7.21 -13.51
CA ILE A 26 16.19 8.04 -14.67
C ILE A 26 16.32 9.52 -14.27
N LYS A 27 16.98 10.29 -15.12
CA LYS A 27 17.18 11.71 -14.94
C LYS A 27 16.41 12.50 -15.99
N PRO A 28 16.09 13.79 -15.74
CA PRO A 28 15.39 14.61 -16.72
C PRO A 28 16.11 14.70 -18.07
N GLU A 29 17.44 14.67 -18.08
CA GLU A 29 18.25 14.70 -19.30
C GLU A 29 18.17 13.44 -20.16
N ASP A 30 17.64 12.34 -19.62
CA ASP A 30 17.44 11.11 -20.41
C ASP A 30 16.30 11.26 -21.45
N GLY A 31 15.48 12.34 -21.36
CA GLY A 31 14.42 12.62 -22.30
C GLY A 31 13.23 11.63 -22.24
N LEU A 32 13.12 10.89 -21.15
CA LEU A 32 12.05 9.92 -20.93
C LEU A 32 10.94 10.55 -20.07
N GLN A 33 9.71 10.08 -20.29
CA GLN A 33 8.56 10.54 -19.52
C GLN A 33 7.64 9.38 -19.19
N LEU A 34 6.87 9.50 -18.11
CA LEU A 34 5.75 8.62 -17.82
C LEU A 34 4.53 9.08 -18.59
N LEU A 35 3.77 8.14 -19.13
CA LEU A 35 2.52 8.42 -19.83
C LEU A 35 1.35 8.15 -18.89
N ASN A 36 0.32 9.01 -18.97
CA ASN A 36 -0.93 8.76 -18.28
C ASN A 36 -1.61 7.51 -18.85
N VAL A 37 -2.12 6.67 -17.95
CA VAL A 37 -3.01 5.56 -18.28
C VAL A 37 -4.33 5.82 -17.54
N ASP A 38 -5.33 6.32 -18.28
CA ASP A 38 -6.64 6.57 -17.69
C ASP A 38 -7.36 5.26 -17.36
N LEU A 39 -7.96 5.20 -16.17
CA LEU A 39 -8.75 4.07 -15.75
C LEU A 39 -10.13 4.14 -16.44
N THR A 40 -10.27 3.48 -17.58
CA THR A 40 -11.56 3.34 -18.26
C THR A 40 -12.48 2.37 -17.52
N PRO A 41 -13.80 2.36 -17.76
CA PRO A 41 -14.72 1.39 -17.16
C PRO A 41 -14.28 -0.06 -17.37
N GLU A 42 -13.76 -0.40 -18.55
CA GLU A 42 -13.28 -1.73 -18.87
C GLU A 42 -12.02 -2.09 -18.05
N LEU A 43 -11.10 -1.15 -17.88
CA LEU A 43 -9.92 -1.34 -17.04
C LEU A 43 -10.28 -1.44 -15.56
N ALA A 44 -11.31 -0.71 -15.11
CA ALA A 44 -11.77 -0.73 -13.72
C ALA A 44 -12.36 -2.08 -13.27
N GLU A 45 -12.73 -2.97 -14.21
CA GLU A 45 -13.14 -4.33 -13.90
C GLU A 45 -11.98 -5.18 -13.34
N THR A 46 -10.74 -4.84 -13.66
CA THR A 46 -9.55 -5.64 -13.31
C THR A 46 -8.51 -4.87 -12.51
N TYR A 47 -8.40 -3.57 -12.77
CA TYR A 47 -7.36 -2.70 -12.21
C TYR A 47 -7.93 -1.71 -11.21
N LEU A 48 -7.07 -1.22 -10.34
CA LEU A 48 -7.35 -0.14 -9.40
C LEU A 48 -6.74 1.17 -9.93
N PRO A 49 -7.27 2.33 -9.54
CA PRO A 49 -6.61 3.60 -9.82
C PRO A 49 -5.23 3.63 -9.13
N GLY A 50 -4.27 4.22 -9.79
CA GLY A 50 -2.95 4.48 -9.27
C GLY A 50 -2.41 5.80 -9.79
N GLU A 51 -1.40 6.32 -9.15
CA GLU A 51 -0.72 7.56 -9.52
C GLU A 51 0.76 7.49 -9.18
N PHE A 52 1.55 8.27 -9.89
CA PHE A 52 2.95 8.55 -9.56
C PHE A 52 3.09 10.01 -9.26
N THR A 53 3.81 10.30 -8.18
CA THR A 53 4.12 11.65 -7.73
C THR A 53 5.60 11.96 -7.90
N THR A 54 5.98 13.22 -7.72
CA THR A 54 7.40 13.62 -7.69
C THR A 54 8.18 12.88 -6.60
N THR A 55 7.53 12.50 -5.49
CA THR A 55 8.17 11.72 -4.41
C THR A 55 8.56 10.32 -4.87
N ASP A 56 7.74 9.70 -5.72
CA ASP A 56 8.04 8.37 -6.26
C ASP A 56 9.19 8.43 -7.27
N TYR A 57 9.14 9.40 -8.19
CA TYR A 57 10.10 9.51 -9.31
C TYR A 57 10.43 10.97 -9.64
N PRO A 58 11.32 11.62 -8.87
CA PRO A 58 11.64 13.04 -9.06
C PRO A 58 12.27 13.38 -10.42
N GLY A 59 12.83 12.38 -11.12
CA GLY A 59 13.39 12.56 -12.47
C GLY A 59 12.36 12.40 -13.60
N LEU A 60 11.14 11.94 -13.29
CA LEU A 60 10.10 11.61 -14.29
C LEU A 60 8.79 12.36 -14.08
N VAL A 61 8.52 12.78 -12.85
CA VAL A 61 7.30 13.51 -12.50
C VAL A 61 7.69 14.91 -12.02
N PRO A 62 7.30 15.98 -12.74
CA PRO A 62 7.60 17.35 -12.33
C PRO A 62 6.96 17.70 -10.96
N PRO A 63 7.50 18.69 -10.25
CA PRO A 63 6.93 19.18 -9.00
C PRO A 63 5.46 19.60 -9.16
N ASN A 64 4.63 19.23 -8.19
CA ASN A 64 3.18 19.52 -8.17
C ASN A 64 2.39 18.93 -9.34
N GLN A 65 2.91 17.87 -9.95
CA GLN A 65 2.19 17.08 -10.95
C GLN A 65 2.06 15.64 -10.51
N GLU A 66 1.04 14.98 -11.05
CA GLU A 66 0.77 13.57 -10.89
C GLU A 66 0.63 12.92 -12.26
N VAL A 67 1.09 11.67 -12.36
CA VAL A 67 0.89 10.87 -13.58
C VAL A 67 -0.04 9.72 -13.22
N LYS A 68 -1.23 9.72 -13.81
CA LYS A 68 -2.23 8.66 -13.61
C LYS A 68 -1.73 7.34 -14.18
N THR A 69 -2.01 6.26 -13.47
CA THR A 69 -1.71 4.91 -13.90
C THR A 69 -2.77 3.94 -13.39
N VAL A 70 -2.62 2.67 -13.75
CA VAL A 70 -3.43 1.57 -13.22
C VAL A 70 -2.58 0.70 -12.31
N ALA A 71 -3.19 0.15 -11.27
CA ALA A 71 -2.53 -0.73 -10.31
C ALA A 71 -3.21 -2.09 -10.24
N VAL A 72 -2.46 -3.12 -9.87
CA VAL A 72 -2.96 -4.46 -9.58
C VAL A 72 -2.79 -4.79 -8.11
N GLY A 73 -3.76 -5.47 -7.53
CA GLY A 73 -3.63 -6.01 -6.18
C GLY A 73 -2.64 -7.17 -6.15
N ALA A 74 -1.68 -7.14 -5.22
CA ALA A 74 -0.84 -8.28 -4.93
C ALA A 74 -1.47 -9.10 -3.80
N VAL A 75 -1.59 -10.42 -3.99
CA VAL A 75 -2.16 -11.34 -3.01
C VAL A 75 -1.16 -12.41 -2.61
N MET A 76 -1.11 -12.73 -1.33
CA MET A 76 -0.39 -13.89 -0.84
C MET A 76 -1.34 -15.10 -0.88
N ALA A 77 -1.15 -15.97 -1.85
CA ALA A 77 -1.99 -17.15 -2.03
C ALA A 77 -1.43 -18.37 -1.31
N VAL A 78 -2.29 -19.12 -0.66
CA VAL A 78 -1.98 -20.41 -0.05
C VAL A 78 -3.03 -21.45 -0.47
N PHE A 79 -2.64 -22.73 -0.47
CA PHE A 79 -3.62 -23.79 -0.69
C PHE A 79 -4.60 -23.86 0.50
N ASN A 80 -5.89 -24.02 0.22
CA ASN A 80 -6.93 -24.05 1.26
C ASN A 80 -6.95 -25.40 2.01
N TRP A 81 -5.94 -25.63 2.85
CA TRP A 81 -5.80 -26.83 3.64
C TRP A 81 -6.94 -26.96 4.66
N LYS A 82 -7.48 -28.18 4.78
CA LYS A 82 -8.45 -28.52 5.85
C LYS A 82 -7.75 -28.57 7.21
N ARG A 83 -8.47 -28.24 8.30
CA ARG A 83 -7.95 -28.19 9.68
C ARG A 83 -7.24 -29.47 10.12
N ALA A 84 -7.70 -30.65 9.68
CA ALA A 84 -7.08 -31.93 10.00
C ALA A 84 -5.72 -32.17 9.32
N HIS A 85 -5.34 -31.36 8.33
CA HIS A 85 -4.08 -31.54 7.62
C HIS A 85 -2.93 -30.81 8.31
N GLY A 86 -1.78 -31.49 8.47
CA GLY A 86 -0.61 -30.91 9.17
C GLY A 86 -0.10 -29.58 8.62
N ARG A 87 -0.28 -29.33 7.30
CA ARG A 87 0.09 -28.05 6.66
C ARG A 87 -0.80 -26.89 7.08
N TYR A 88 -2.07 -27.15 7.44
CA TYR A 88 -2.96 -26.12 7.97
C TYR A 88 -2.33 -25.41 9.17
N ASN A 89 -1.84 -26.17 10.15
CA ASN A 89 -1.22 -25.61 11.34
C ASN A 89 0.09 -24.85 11.06
N LYS A 90 0.85 -25.26 10.02
CA LYS A 90 2.05 -24.54 9.60
C LYS A 90 1.68 -23.17 9.04
N ILE A 91 0.68 -23.13 8.13
CA ILE A 91 0.22 -21.86 7.53
C ILE A 91 -0.46 -20.98 8.58
N ARG A 92 -1.24 -21.54 9.51
CA ARG A 92 -1.84 -20.77 10.61
C ARG A 92 -0.75 -20.07 11.44
N ARG A 93 0.30 -20.79 11.87
CA ARG A 93 1.43 -20.16 12.59
C ARG A 93 2.15 -19.10 11.79
N PHE A 94 2.25 -19.29 10.48
CA PHE A 94 2.78 -18.25 9.59
C PHE A 94 1.89 -17.01 9.59
N VAL A 95 0.56 -17.17 9.48
CA VAL A 95 -0.40 -16.05 9.53
C VAL A 95 -0.29 -15.32 10.86
N ASP A 96 -0.31 -16.05 11.99
CA ASP A 96 -0.19 -15.48 13.33
C ASP A 96 1.11 -14.63 13.46
N ALA A 97 2.24 -15.18 12.99
CA ALA A 97 3.53 -14.48 13.03
C ALA A 97 3.61 -13.30 12.07
N PHE A 98 3.10 -13.44 10.84
CA PHE A 98 3.16 -12.39 9.83
C PHE A 98 2.26 -11.21 10.19
N PHE A 99 1.02 -11.46 10.60
CA PHE A 99 0.09 -10.39 10.96
C PHE A 99 0.47 -9.74 12.28
N GLY A 100 0.88 -10.54 13.28
CA GLY A 100 1.29 -10.01 14.59
C GLY A 100 2.60 -9.21 14.58
N ASN A 101 3.38 -9.29 13.50
CA ASN A 101 4.61 -8.49 13.31
C ASN A 101 4.54 -7.62 12.06
N PHE A 102 3.34 -7.31 11.58
CA PHE A 102 3.18 -6.59 10.31
C PHE A 102 3.76 -5.17 10.36
N ASP A 103 3.71 -4.52 11.50
CA ASP A 103 4.30 -3.20 11.78
C ASP A 103 5.80 -3.13 11.44
N GLN A 104 6.54 -4.24 11.59
CA GLN A 104 7.95 -4.30 11.21
C GLN A 104 8.18 -4.17 9.70
N PHE A 105 7.18 -4.46 8.86
CA PHE A 105 7.26 -4.27 7.42
C PHE A 105 7.05 -2.81 7.01
N LEU A 106 6.44 -1.99 7.87
CA LEU A 106 6.15 -0.58 7.61
C LEU A 106 7.36 0.32 7.80
N GLN A 107 8.46 -0.21 8.34
CA GLN A 107 9.66 0.55 8.69
C GLN A 107 10.82 0.29 7.72
N ALA A 108 11.69 1.31 7.55
CA ALA A 108 12.94 1.13 6.83
C ALA A 108 13.78 0.00 7.45
N PRO A 109 14.55 -0.76 6.67
CA PRO A 109 14.83 -0.62 5.24
C PRO A 109 13.84 -1.36 4.31
N ARG A 110 12.64 -1.67 4.80
CA ARG A 110 11.61 -2.35 3.99
C ARG A 110 11.10 -1.44 2.88
N HIS A 111 10.60 -2.06 1.81
CA HIS A 111 10.08 -1.33 0.67
C HIS A 111 8.86 -0.48 1.07
N PRO A 112 8.76 0.82 0.70
CA PRO A 112 7.67 1.72 1.11
C PRO A 112 6.28 1.20 0.76
N LYS A 113 6.15 0.38 -0.29
CA LYS A 113 4.88 -0.23 -0.72
C LYS A 113 4.19 -1.07 0.37
N TRP A 114 4.92 -1.53 1.38
CA TRP A 114 4.31 -2.20 2.53
C TRP A 114 3.35 -1.30 3.32
N GLN A 115 3.57 0.02 3.28
CA GLN A 115 2.70 1.00 3.94
C GLN A 115 1.33 1.13 3.27
N GLU A 116 1.20 0.70 2.01
CA GLU A 116 -0.06 0.71 1.26
C GLU A 116 -0.82 -0.63 1.34
N VAL A 117 -0.31 -1.61 2.07
CA VAL A 117 -0.96 -2.93 2.20
C VAL A 117 -2.16 -2.84 3.14
N ASN A 118 -3.32 -3.23 2.65
CA ASN A 118 -4.52 -3.41 3.46
C ASN A 118 -4.76 -4.91 3.72
N LEU A 119 -4.42 -5.37 4.93
CA LEU A 119 -4.60 -6.77 5.32
C LEU A 119 -6.08 -7.19 5.33
N ALA A 120 -7.00 -6.26 5.48
CA ALA A 120 -8.44 -6.53 5.53
C ALA A 120 -9.13 -6.46 4.14
N ALA A 121 -8.41 -6.05 3.09
CA ALA A 121 -8.99 -5.91 1.76
C ALA A 121 -9.57 -7.22 1.24
N ASP A 122 -10.80 -7.17 0.73
CA ASP A 122 -11.38 -8.28 -0.03
C ASP A 122 -10.92 -8.21 -1.48
N VAL A 123 -10.52 -9.37 -2.01
CA VAL A 123 -10.06 -9.50 -3.39
C VAL A 123 -11.04 -10.37 -4.16
N PRO A 124 -11.74 -9.84 -5.17
CA PRO A 124 -12.70 -10.59 -5.97
C PRO A 124 -12.10 -11.90 -6.51
N GLY A 125 -12.87 -12.97 -6.44
CA GLY A 125 -12.44 -14.30 -6.90
C GLY A 125 -11.52 -15.06 -5.91
N TRP A 126 -11.09 -14.44 -4.80
CA TRP A 126 -10.25 -15.08 -3.79
C TRP A 126 -10.99 -15.26 -2.47
N LYS A 127 -10.84 -16.44 -1.88
CA LYS A 127 -11.40 -16.74 -0.56
C LYS A 127 -10.29 -16.59 0.48
N ARG A 128 -10.50 -15.75 1.47
CA ARG A 128 -9.57 -15.57 2.57
C ARG A 128 -9.36 -16.89 3.33
N PHE A 129 -8.13 -17.26 3.59
CA PHE A 129 -7.78 -18.43 4.40
C PHE A 129 -8.34 -18.27 5.82
N GLU A 130 -8.98 -19.29 6.35
CA GLU A 130 -9.75 -19.22 7.60
C GLU A 130 -8.94 -18.65 8.79
N PRO A 131 -7.68 -19.07 9.05
CA PRO A 131 -6.89 -18.45 10.11
C PRO A 131 -6.62 -16.96 9.93
N ALA A 132 -6.43 -16.49 8.68
CA ALA A 132 -6.24 -15.07 8.42
C ALA A 132 -7.53 -14.27 8.69
N ARG A 133 -8.68 -14.83 8.35
CA ARG A 133 -9.98 -14.23 8.68
C ARG A 133 -10.19 -14.17 10.19
N ALA A 134 -9.97 -15.29 10.90
CA ALA A 134 -10.14 -15.36 12.34
C ALA A 134 -9.18 -14.39 13.08
N TRP A 135 -7.95 -14.24 12.60
CA TRP A 135 -7.01 -13.27 13.15
C TRP A 135 -7.53 -11.84 13.01
N LEU A 136 -7.97 -11.45 11.82
CA LEU A 136 -8.54 -10.12 11.58
C LEU A 136 -9.78 -9.87 12.44
N GLU A 137 -10.70 -10.83 12.53
CA GLU A 137 -11.91 -10.71 13.36
C GLU A 137 -11.57 -10.53 14.85
N SER A 138 -10.55 -11.23 15.36
CA SER A 138 -10.12 -11.10 16.76
C SER A 138 -9.39 -9.78 17.05
N HIS A 139 -8.82 -9.13 16.05
CA HIS A 139 -8.08 -7.86 16.18
C HIS A 139 -8.84 -6.65 15.60
N GLN A 140 -10.07 -6.83 15.12
CA GLN A 140 -10.92 -5.73 14.63
C GLN A 140 -11.18 -4.67 15.71
N GLY A 141 -11.23 -5.07 16.99
CA GLY A 141 -11.39 -4.15 18.10
C GLY A 141 -10.23 -3.16 18.25
N GLU A 142 -9.01 -3.57 17.95
CA GLU A 142 -7.83 -2.70 18.02
C GLU A 142 -7.78 -1.70 16.87
N ALA A 143 -8.08 -2.13 15.64
CA ALA A 143 -8.15 -1.25 14.47
C ALA A 143 -9.33 -0.26 14.58
N THR A 144 -10.50 -0.72 15.04
CA THR A 144 -11.67 0.13 15.25
C THR A 144 -11.45 1.10 16.42
N ASN A 145 -10.75 0.67 17.47
CA ASN A 145 -10.35 1.56 18.57
C ASN A 145 -9.37 2.64 18.09
N GLN A 146 -8.38 2.31 17.27
CA GLN A 146 -7.44 3.30 16.74
C GLN A 146 -8.13 4.36 15.88
N VAL A 147 -9.06 3.96 15.02
CA VAL A 147 -9.85 4.91 14.21
C VAL A 147 -10.78 5.74 15.10
N SER A 148 -11.42 5.13 16.11
CA SER A 148 -12.26 5.82 17.08
C SER A 148 -11.45 6.77 17.96
N GLU A 149 -10.30 6.36 18.47
CA GLU A 149 -9.38 7.18 19.25
C GLU A 149 -8.81 8.33 18.41
N PHE A 150 -8.49 8.09 17.14
CA PHE A 150 -8.06 9.13 16.21
C PHE A 150 -9.19 10.15 15.94
N LYS A 151 -10.41 9.69 15.74
CA LYS A 151 -11.58 10.57 15.58
C LYS A 151 -11.81 11.43 16.84
N THR A 152 -11.73 10.83 18.02
CA THR A 152 -11.81 11.54 19.29
C THR A 152 -10.67 12.55 19.47
N PHE A 153 -9.46 12.19 19.04
CA PHE A 153 -8.32 13.11 19.03
C PHE A 153 -8.57 14.32 18.12
N LEU A 154 -9.10 14.11 16.91
CA LEU A 154 -9.47 15.20 16.00
C LEU A 154 -10.53 16.14 16.58
N GLU A 155 -11.56 15.58 17.22
CA GLU A 155 -12.62 16.34 17.89
C GLU A 155 -12.08 17.15 19.06
N THR A 156 -11.19 16.57 19.87
CA THR A 156 -10.61 17.21 21.06
C THR A 156 -9.60 18.30 20.70
N THR A 157 -8.89 18.17 19.57
CA THR A 157 -7.90 19.15 19.11
C THR A 157 -8.50 20.25 18.23
N GLY A 158 -9.81 20.24 17.97
CA GLY A 158 -10.51 21.24 17.15
C GLY A 158 -10.14 21.19 15.66
N GLN A 159 -9.51 20.12 15.20
CA GLN A 159 -9.01 19.95 13.83
C GLN A 159 -9.95 19.14 12.92
N ALA A 160 -11.22 19.02 13.31
CA ALA A 160 -12.22 18.22 12.57
C ALA A 160 -12.70 18.86 11.24
N THR A 161 -12.16 20.00 10.81
CA THR A 161 -12.62 20.73 9.62
C THR A 161 -11.69 20.44 8.44
N ALA A 162 -12.23 19.81 7.39
CA ALA A 162 -11.74 19.69 6.00
C ALA A 162 -10.20 19.74 5.82
N LEU A 163 -9.51 18.68 6.27
CA LEU A 163 -8.08 18.51 6.04
C LEU A 163 -7.83 17.86 4.68
N SER A 164 -6.78 18.28 4.00
CA SER A 164 -6.26 17.56 2.82
C SER A 164 -5.77 16.16 3.21
N ALA A 165 -5.61 15.26 2.24
CA ALA A 165 -5.12 13.91 2.50
C ALA A 165 -3.72 13.91 3.15
N GLU A 166 -2.86 14.86 2.77
CA GLU A 166 -1.52 15.04 3.36
C GLU A 166 -1.58 15.49 4.81
N ASP A 167 -2.48 16.44 5.13
CA ASP A 167 -2.69 16.91 6.50
C ASP A 167 -3.25 15.81 7.40
N GLN A 168 -4.12 14.93 6.86
CA GLN A 168 -4.65 13.78 7.60
C GLN A 168 -3.56 12.77 7.92
N GLU A 169 -2.63 12.51 6.99
CA GLU A 169 -1.52 11.58 7.21
C GLU A 169 -0.53 12.12 8.25
N GLU A 170 -0.18 13.40 8.19
CA GLU A 170 0.70 14.03 9.18
C GLU A 170 0.05 14.04 10.56
N LEU A 171 -1.24 14.33 10.62
CA LEU A 171 -2.01 14.33 11.84
C LEU A 171 -2.14 12.93 12.45
N PHE A 172 -2.29 11.91 11.61
CA PHE A 172 -2.29 10.52 12.04
C PHE A 172 -0.93 10.08 12.61
N LYS A 173 0.18 10.50 11.99
CA LYS A 173 1.55 10.29 12.53
C LYS A 173 1.71 10.96 13.91
N ARG A 174 1.18 12.18 14.08
CA ARG A 174 1.19 12.89 15.37
C ARG A 174 0.32 12.19 16.42
N PHE A 175 -0.82 11.64 16.02
CA PHE A 175 -1.69 10.83 16.88
C PHE A 175 -0.99 9.57 17.38
N LEU A 176 -0.32 8.82 16.51
CA LEU A 176 0.43 7.63 16.92
C LEU A 176 1.54 7.98 17.93
N LYS A 177 2.28 9.06 17.70
CA LYS A 177 3.30 9.56 18.62
C LYS A 177 2.71 9.99 19.97
N TRP A 178 1.55 10.63 19.97
CA TRP A 178 0.84 11.02 21.18
C TRP A 178 0.36 9.79 21.98
N LYS A 179 -0.12 8.75 21.28
CA LYS A 179 -0.54 7.48 21.90
C LYS A 179 0.62 6.79 22.62
N ASP A 180 1.78 6.70 22.00
CA ASP A 180 2.98 6.10 22.59
C ASP A 180 3.45 6.82 23.86
N THR A 181 3.25 8.15 23.92
CA THR A 181 3.61 8.97 25.08
C THR A 181 2.64 8.79 26.28
N ARG A 182 1.45 8.26 26.04
CA ARG A 182 0.45 7.99 27.10
C ARG A 182 0.50 6.55 27.63
N ALA A 183 1.19 5.67 26.94
CA ALA A 183 1.35 4.26 27.34
C ALA A 183 2.51 4.04 28.32
N GLN A 184 3.24 5.09 28.68
CA GLN A 184 4.25 5.14 29.75
C GLN A 184 3.70 5.85 30.99
#